data_0d3a71f33690a2937fff0ed16397a52d
#
_entry.id   0d3a71f33690a2937fff0ed16397a52d
#
_cell.length_a   1.000
_cell.length_b   1.000
_cell.length_c   1.000
_cell.angle_alpha   90.00
_cell.angle_beta   90.00
_cell.angle_gamma   90.00
#
_symmetry.space_group_name_H-M   'P 1'
#
loop_
_entity.id
_entity.type
_entity.pdbx_description
1 polymer ?
#
loop_
_entity_poly.entity_id
_entity_poly.type
_entity_poly.pdbx_seq_one_letter_code
_entity_poly.pdbx_strand_id
1 'polypeptide(L)'
;VMTIARNALYFEDYVLSIQYFNQVINAKPYLYEPYFFRALAKLNLEDFQGAEADCDAAIQRNPFVVGAYQIRGLARIRQSKFDGAIEDYKKALHYDPENITLWHNLTLSHIQKKDYNAAKEDLESLLKVSPRYTRAYLMRGEVSLQQKDTIAALNDFNKALELDKYDPDAWAARAIVKLQQAKYAEAEADFNRAIPLSAKNAGNYINRALARFHQNNLRGAMSDYDLALDIDPNNFIGHYNRGLLRAQVGDDNRAIEDFDFVIKMEPDNMMAVFNRGLLRAQTGDYRGAIQDYTTVINQYPNFLAGYYQRSEARRKIGDKKGAEQDEFKVMKAQIDKQNGVTNKDVAQNKDKENDEEGGEKTRKKSDKNMNNYRKIVIADDSEAEQRYTSDYRGRVQDKNVNITLEPMFALTYY
;
A
#
# COMPACT_ATOMS: atom_id res chain seq x y z
N VAL A 1 -7.27 27.08 -35.21
CA VAL A 1 -7.94 26.02 -34.42
C VAL A 1 -6.90 25.17 -33.68
N MET A 2 -5.89 24.57 -34.36
CA MET A 2 -4.85 23.74 -33.71
C MET A 2 -4.11 24.46 -32.59
N THR A 3 -3.68 25.72 -32.82
CA THR A 3 -3.03 26.52 -31.79
C THR A 3 -3.92 26.83 -30.60
N ILE A 4 -5.20 27.11 -30.85
CA ILE A 4 -6.19 27.35 -29.78
C ILE A 4 -6.39 26.08 -28.95
N ALA A 5 -6.51 24.92 -29.62
CA ALA A 5 -6.64 23.63 -28.95
C ALA A 5 -5.44 23.33 -28.03
N ARG A 6 -4.22 23.58 -28.52
CA ARG A 6 -2.98 23.39 -27.73
C ARG A 6 -2.87 24.40 -26.58
N ASN A 7 -3.29 25.64 -26.77
CA ASN A 7 -3.31 26.64 -25.70
C ASN A 7 -4.33 26.24 -24.62
N ALA A 8 -5.54 25.80 -25.00
CA ALA A 8 -6.53 25.30 -24.05
C ALA A 8 -5.98 24.10 -23.23
N LEU A 9 -5.29 23.16 -23.90
CA LEU A 9 -4.59 22.06 -23.24
C LEU A 9 -3.51 22.54 -22.26
N TYR A 10 -2.73 23.53 -22.66
CA TYR A 10 -1.66 24.11 -21.83
C TYR A 10 -2.22 24.80 -20.58
N PHE A 11 -3.38 25.48 -20.71
CA PHE A 11 -4.08 26.09 -19.58
C PHE A 11 -5.03 25.14 -18.85
N GLU A 12 -4.92 23.84 -19.11
CA GLU A 12 -5.67 22.77 -18.43
C GLU A 12 -7.20 22.82 -18.70
N ASP A 13 -7.65 23.56 -19.72
CA ASP A 13 -9.02 23.49 -20.20
C ASP A 13 -9.19 22.32 -21.18
N TYR A 14 -9.23 21.12 -20.59
CA TYR A 14 -9.24 19.87 -21.36
C TYR A 14 -10.48 19.72 -22.22
N VAL A 15 -11.63 20.14 -21.71
CA VAL A 15 -12.90 20.04 -22.45
C VAL A 15 -12.87 20.90 -23.70
N LEU A 16 -12.51 22.18 -23.56
CA LEU A 16 -12.36 23.09 -24.69
C LEU A 16 -11.28 22.60 -25.68
N SER A 17 -10.19 22.09 -25.16
CA SER A 17 -9.10 21.51 -25.94
C SER A 17 -9.62 20.36 -26.83
N ILE A 18 -10.37 19.41 -26.25
CA ILE A 18 -10.99 18.29 -26.97
C ILE A 18 -11.92 18.81 -28.08
N GLN A 19 -12.73 19.82 -27.80
CA GLN A 19 -13.63 20.42 -28.79
C GLN A 19 -12.89 20.93 -30.03
N TYR A 20 -11.82 21.68 -29.81
CA TYR A 20 -11.02 22.19 -30.91
C TYR A 20 -10.23 21.09 -31.63
N PHE A 21 -9.71 20.08 -30.92
CA PHE A 21 -9.08 18.92 -31.58
C PHE A 21 -10.09 18.14 -32.44
N ASN A 22 -11.35 17.97 -32.01
CA ASN A 22 -12.40 17.39 -32.82
C ASN A 22 -12.62 18.14 -34.14
N GLN A 23 -12.62 19.48 -34.10
CA GLN A 23 -12.72 20.30 -35.31
C GLN A 23 -11.53 20.08 -36.25
N VAL A 24 -10.31 19.99 -35.69
CA VAL A 24 -9.10 19.71 -36.47
C VAL A 24 -9.16 18.32 -37.11
N ILE A 25 -9.58 17.32 -36.35
CA ILE A 25 -9.69 15.93 -36.82
C ILE A 25 -10.72 15.83 -37.95
N ASN A 26 -11.88 16.48 -37.80
CA ASN A 26 -12.91 16.50 -38.85
C ASN A 26 -12.40 17.15 -40.14
N ALA A 27 -11.62 18.21 -40.04
CA ALA A 27 -11.07 18.90 -41.20
C ALA A 27 -9.83 18.21 -41.82
N LYS A 28 -9.01 17.58 -40.99
CA LYS A 28 -7.72 16.96 -41.37
C LYS A 28 -7.51 15.64 -40.65
N PRO A 29 -8.25 14.58 -40.97
CA PRO A 29 -8.22 13.31 -40.24
C PRO A 29 -6.91 12.52 -40.43
N TYR A 30 -6.06 12.93 -41.34
CA TYR A 30 -4.77 12.26 -41.63
C TYR A 30 -3.63 12.73 -40.73
N LEU A 31 -3.80 13.83 -39.97
CA LEU A 31 -2.80 14.34 -39.04
C LEU A 31 -2.81 13.48 -37.77
N TYR A 32 -1.63 13.14 -37.23
CA TYR A 32 -1.52 12.40 -35.97
C TYR A 32 -1.62 13.30 -34.74
N GLU A 33 -1.12 14.55 -34.82
CA GLU A 33 -1.00 15.46 -33.70
C GLU A 33 -2.33 15.73 -32.97
N PRO A 34 -3.44 16.01 -33.65
CA PRO A 34 -4.69 16.30 -32.95
C PRO A 34 -5.21 15.07 -32.15
N TYR A 35 -5.00 13.84 -32.64
CA TYR A 35 -5.31 12.64 -31.89
C TYR A 35 -4.40 12.50 -30.67
N PHE A 36 -3.10 12.71 -30.83
CA PHE A 36 -2.13 12.64 -29.75
C PHE A 36 -2.44 13.65 -28.63
N PHE A 37 -2.70 14.90 -28.97
CA PHE A 37 -3.02 15.92 -27.96
C PHE A 37 -4.41 15.72 -27.36
N ARG A 38 -5.37 15.19 -28.11
CA ARG A 38 -6.69 14.83 -27.58
C ARG A 38 -6.60 13.64 -26.63
N ALA A 39 -5.75 12.66 -26.91
CA ALA A 39 -5.46 11.56 -25.98
C ALA A 39 -4.89 12.09 -24.66
N LEU A 40 -3.99 13.07 -24.70
CA LEU A 40 -3.44 13.68 -23.50
C LEU A 40 -4.53 14.41 -22.69
N ALA A 41 -5.42 15.17 -23.35
CA ALA A 41 -6.55 15.81 -22.69
C ALA A 41 -7.50 14.78 -22.03
N LYS A 42 -7.83 13.71 -22.74
CA LYS A 42 -8.68 12.62 -22.24
C LYS A 42 -8.04 11.88 -21.06
N LEU A 43 -6.72 11.62 -21.12
CA LEU A 43 -5.98 11.01 -20.02
C LEU A 43 -6.11 11.83 -18.72
N ASN A 44 -6.01 13.16 -18.83
CA ASN A 44 -6.16 14.07 -17.69
C ASN A 44 -7.61 14.14 -17.17
N LEU A 45 -8.60 13.87 -18.02
CA LEU A 45 -10.02 13.73 -17.63
C LEU A 45 -10.37 12.30 -17.17
N GLU A 46 -9.39 11.41 -17.03
CA GLU A 46 -9.57 10.00 -16.65
C GLU A 46 -10.39 9.18 -17.68
N ASP A 47 -10.58 9.68 -18.91
CA ASP A 47 -11.12 8.88 -20.03
C ASP A 47 -9.99 8.03 -20.65
N PHE A 48 -9.63 6.95 -19.92
CA PHE A 48 -8.51 6.10 -20.30
C PHE A 48 -8.79 5.30 -21.59
N GLN A 49 -10.03 4.89 -21.82
CA GLN A 49 -10.41 4.17 -23.04
C GLN A 49 -10.34 5.09 -24.25
N GLY A 50 -10.88 6.30 -24.12
CA GLY A 50 -10.80 7.31 -25.17
C GLY A 50 -9.38 7.77 -25.45
N ALA A 51 -8.53 7.86 -24.42
CA ALA A 51 -7.11 8.17 -24.57
C ALA A 51 -6.36 7.04 -25.31
N GLU A 52 -6.60 5.77 -24.96
CA GLU A 52 -6.04 4.62 -25.66
C GLU A 52 -6.41 4.61 -27.14
N ALA A 53 -7.70 4.79 -27.47
CA ALA A 53 -8.19 4.82 -28.85
C ALA A 53 -7.58 5.97 -29.68
N ASP A 54 -7.42 7.15 -29.09
CA ASP A 54 -6.79 8.28 -29.75
C ASP A 54 -5.28 8.06 -29.95
N CYS A 55 -4.60 7.42 -29.01
CA CYS A 55 -3.22 7.00 -29.19
C CYS A 55 -3.06 5.96 -30.30
N ASP A 56 -3.98 4.99 -30.41
CA ASP A 56 -4.01 4.02 -31.52
C ASP A 56 -4.13 4.73 -32.86
N ALA A 57 -5.03 5.71 -32.96
CA ALA A 57 -5.22 6.51 -34.16
C ALA A 57 -3.98 7.37 -34.50
N ALA A 58 -3.30 7.91 -33.49
CA ALA A 58 -2.07 8.68 -33.68
C ALA A 58 -0.92 7.79 -34.16
N ILE A 59 -0.70 6.64 -33.52
CA ILE A 59 0.35 5.66 -33.84
C ILE A 59 0.15 5.07 -35.25
N GLN A 60 -1.09 4.80 -35.63
CA GLN A 60 -1.41 4.32 -36.99
C GLN A 60 -0.97 5.32 -38.06
N ARG A 61 -1.05 6.63 -37.78
CA ARG A 61 -0.67 7.71 -38.70
C ARG A 61 0.81 8.02 -38.65
N ASN A 62 1.41 7.94 -37.49
CA ASN A 62 2.83 8.13 -37.28
C ASN A 62 3.36 7.16 -36.20
N PRO A 63 3.98 6.04 -36.59
CA PRO A 63 4.49 5.03 -35.63
C PRO A 63 5.71 5.47 -34.81
N PHE A 64 6.28 6.64 -35.10
CA PHE A 64 7.51 7.12 -34.45
C PHE A 64 7.22 8.11 -33.30
N VAL A 65 5.97 8.33 -32.97
CA VAL A 65 5.57 9.27 -31.89
C VAL A 65 5.73 8.60 -30.52
N VAL A 66 6.90 8.77 -29.91
CA VAL A 66 7.24 8.22 -28.58
C VAL A 66 6.18 8.57 -27.54
N GLY A 67 5.72 9.84 -27.52
CA GLY A 67 4.70 10.29 -26.57
C GLY A 67 3.37 9.57 -26.69
N ALA A 68 2.98 9.11 -27.88
CA ALA A 68 1.74 8.36 -28.05
C ALA A 68 1.82 6.98 -27.40
N TYR A 69 2.94 6.30 -27.48
CA TYR A 69 3.18 5.05 -26.75
C TYR A 69 3.19 5.29 -25.24
N GLN A 70 3.84 6.37 -24.78
CA GLN A 70 3.88 6.72 -23.37
C GLN A 70 2.48 6.97 -22.80
N ILE A 71 1.64 7.78 -23.48
CA ILE A 71 0.27 8.07 -23.05
C ILE A 71 -0.59 6.81 -23.11
N ARG A 72 -0.47 6.00 -24.17
CA ARG A 72 -1.21 4.74 -24.27
C ARG A 72 -0.82 3.76 -23.15
N GLY A 73 0.47 3.65 -22.86
CA GLY A 73 0.96 2.88 -21.73
C GLY A 73 0.36 3.33 -20.39
N LEU A 74 0.34 4.63 -20.12
CA LEU A 74 -0.30 5.18 -18.92
C LEU A 74 -1.81 4.88 -18.88
N ALA A 75 -2.52 5.07 -20.00
CA ALA A 75 -3.94 4.76 -20.08
C ALA A 75 -4.21 3.26 -19.85
N ARG A 76 -3.35 2.38 -20.35
CA ARG A 76 -3.42 0.93 -20.13
C ARG A 76 -3.17 0.53 -18.69
N ILE A 77 -2.19 1.17 -18.02
CA ILE A 77 -1.95 0.97 -16.59
C ILE A 77 -3.22 1.27 -15.77
N ARG A 78 -3.87 2.40 -16.04
CA ARG A 78 -5.10 2.79 -15.35
C ARG A 78 -6.27 1.84 -15.61
N GLN A 79 -6.19 1.05 -16.66
CA GLN A 79 -7.14 -0.02 -16.99
C GLN A 79 -6.65 -1.41 -16.55
N SER A 80 -5.57 -1.52 -15.79
CA SER A 80 -4.91 -2.76 -15.38
C SER A 80 -4.43 -3.65 -16.53
N LYS A 81 -4.22 -3.06 -17.72
CA LYS A 81 -3.71 -3.73 -18.91
C LYS A 81 -2.18 -3.69 -18.94
N PHE A 82 -1.53 -4.31 -17.96
CA PHE A 82 -0.08 -4.17 -17.74
C PHE A 82 0.77 -4.70 -18.89
N ASP A 83 0.41 -5.82 -19.51
CA ASP A 83 1.17 -6.37 -20.64
C ASP A 83 1.24 -5.40 -21.83
N GLY A 84 0.10 -4.83 -22.19
CA GLY A 84 0.04 -3.85 -23.26
C GLY A 84 0.82 -2.56 -22.94
N ALA A 85 0.84 -2.14 -21.66
CA ALA A 85 1.64 -1.00 -21.22
C ALA A 85 3.15 -1.31 -21.32
N ILE A 86 3.58 -2.50 -20.93
CA ILE A 86 4.97 -2.95 -21.04
C ILE A 86 5.41 -2.95 -22.50
N GLU A 87 4.59 -3.45 -23.43
CA GLU A 87 4.87 -3.40 -24.86
C GLU A 87 5.03 -1.98 -25.38
N ASP A 88 4.15 -1.07 -24.95
CA ASP A 88 4.21 0.34 -25.31
C ASP A 88 5.48 1.02 -24.82
N TYR A 89 5.87 0.81 -23.56
CA TYR A 89 7.10 1.40 -23.03
C TYR A 89 8.35 0.81 -23.68
N LYS A 90 8.38 -0.50 -23.96
CA LYS A 90 9.47 -1.11 -24.72
C LYS A 90 9.58 -0.55 -26.15
N LYS A 91 8.42 -0.32 -26.79
CA LYS A 91 8.40 0.30 -28.14
C LYS A 91 8.87 1.75 -28.09
N ALA A 92 8.43 2.51 -27.09
CA ALA A 92 8.88 3.88 -26.88
C ALA A 92 10.40 3.95 -26.62
N LEU A 93 10.93 3.08 -25.77
CA LEU A 93 12.37 2.98 -25.48
C LEU A 93 13.22 2.54 -26.66
N HIS A 94 12.65 1.81 -27.63
CA HIS A 94 13.34 1.50 -28.88
C HIS A 94 13.65 2.78 -29.67
N TYR A 95 12.78 3.80 -29.60
CA TYR A 95 12.98 5.08 -30.28
C TYR A 95 13.72 6.12 -29.40
N ASP A 96 13.55 6.05 -28.08
CA ASP A 96 14.17 6.96 -27.12
C ASP A 96 14.76 6.18 -25.94
N PRO A 97 15.92 5.50 -26.14
CA PRO A 97 16.49 4.57 -25.14
C PRO A 97 17.06 5.27 -23.89
N GLU A 98 17.28 6.59 -23.95
CA GLU A 98 17.82 7.37 -22.83
C GLU A 98 16.74 8.02 -21.96
N ASN A 99 15.47 7.78 -22.25
CA ASN A 99 14.36 8.40 -21.55
C ASN A 99 14.13 7.74 -20.18
N ILE A 100 14.51 8.46 -19.14
CA ILE A 100 14.40 8.02 -17.74
C ILE A 100 12.95 7.73 -17.35
N THR A 101 12.01 8.56 -17.82
CA THR A 101 10.58 8.40 -17.50
C THR A 101 10.02 7.11 -18.07
N LEU A 102 10.42 6.73 -19.29
CA LEU A 102 9.99 5.48 -19.90
C LEU A 102 10.54 4.27 -19.16
N TRP A 103 11.83 4.27 -18.79
CA TRP A 103 12.42 3.22 -17.96
C TRP A 103 11.74 3.10 -16.60
N HIS A 104 11.47 4.23 -15.94
CA HIS A 104 10.77 4.27 -14.67
C HIS A 104 9.38 3.64 -14.76
N ASN A 105 8.59 4.03 -15.76
CA ASN A 105 7.23 3.52 -15.95
C ASN A 105 7.21 2.03 -16.35
N LEU A 106 8.19 1.59 -17.18
CA LEU A 106 8.37 0.17 -17.51
C LEU A 106 8.65 -0.65 -16.26
N THR A 107 9.59 -0.19 -15.43
CA THR A 107 9.92 -0.82 -14.15
C THR A 107 8.69 -0.96 -13.25
N LEU A 108 7.94 0.14 -13.06
CA LEU A 108 6.71 0.09 -12.26
C LEU A 108 5.70 -0.93 -12.81
N SER A 109 5.58 -1.03 -14.13
CA SER A 109 4.68 -2.00 -14.78
C SER A 109 5.09 -3.44 -14.48
N HIS A 110 6.39 -3.76 -14.49
CA HIS A 110 6.90 -5.07 -14.10
C HIS A 110 6.70 -5.33 -12.59
N ILE A 111 6.90 -4.33 -11.73
CA ILE A 111 6.63 -4.44 -10.29
C ILE A 111 5.15 -4.77 -10.03
N GLN A 112 4.23 -4.08 -10.71
CA GLN A 112 2.78 -4.34 -10.59
C GLN A 112 2.42 -5.78 -10.99
N LYS A 113 3.10 -6.32 -11.99
CA LYS A 113 2.97 -7.72 -12.38
C LYS A 113 3.69 -8.69 -11.46
N LYS A 114 4.40 -8.21 -10.45
CA LYS A 114 5.28 -9.01 -9.57
C LYS A 114 6.42 -9.71 -10.33
N ASP A 115 6.76 -9.24 -11.54
CA ASP A 115 7.93 -9.68 -12.28
C ASP A 115 9.17 -8.91 -11.81
N TYR A 116 9.64 -9.29 -10.64
CA TYR A 116 10.76 -8.62 -9.97
C TYR A 116 12.10 -8.78 -10.71
N ASN A 117 12.27 -9.86 -11.46
CA ASN A 117 13.48 -10.06 -12.26
C ASN A 117 13.54 -9.06 -13.41
N ALA A 118 12.46 -8.94 -14.19
CA ALA A 118 12.37 -7.96 -15.25
C ALA A 118 12.49 -6.51 -14.72
N ALA A 119 11.86 -6.21 -13.58
CA ALA A 119 11.98 -4.90 -12.94
C ALA A 119 13.43 -4.57 -12.56
N LYS A 120 14.20 -5.55 -12.09
CA LYS A 120 15.62 -5.38 -11.75
C LYS A 120 16.48 -5.12 -12.99
N GLU A 121 16.24 -5.85 -14.09
CA GLU A 121 16.92 -5.64 -15.39
C GLU A 121 16.63 -4.23 -15.95
N ASP A 122 15.39 -3.75 -15.85
CA ASP A 122 15.00 -2.40 -16.24
C ASP A 122 15.77 -1.35 -15.44
N LEU A 123 15.86 -1.54 -14.10
CA LEU A 123 16.56 -0.62 -13.20
C LEU A 123 18.07 -0.62 -13.46
N GLU A 124 18.66 -1.76 -13.79
CA GLU A 124 20.06 -1.83 -14.19
C GLU A 124 20.29 -1.06 -15.51
N SER A 125 19.36 -1.15 -16.45
CA SER A 125 19.41 -0.41 -17.70
C SER A 125 19.23 1.09 -17.46
N LEU A 126 18.28 1.47 -16.61
CA LEU A 126 18.07 2.86 -16.19
C LEU A 126 19.31 3.45 -15.53
N LEU A 127 19.97 2.70 -14.66
CA LEU A 127 21.20 3.15 -13.98
C LEU A 127 22.43 3.23 -14.91
N LYS A 128 22.44 2.50 -16.04
CA LYS A 128 23.44 2.71 -17.11
C LYS A 128 23.22 4.05 -17.82
N VAL A 129 21.96 4.41 -18.06
CA VAL A 129 21.58 5.69 -18.66
C VAL A 129 21.81 6.86 -17.71
N SER A 130 21.39 6.69 -16.45
CA SER A 130 21.50 7.73 -15.43
C SER A 130 22.03 7.18 -14.11
N PRO A 131 23.37 7.10 -13.94
CA PRO A 131 24.00 6.50 -12.75
C PRO A 131 23.75 7.26 -11.43
N ARG A 132 23.25 8.48 -11.51
CA ARG A 132 22.94 9.32 -10.34
C ARG A 132 21.44 9.46 -10.05
N TYR A 133 20.60 8.68 -10.73
CA TYR A 133 19.17 8.70 -10.51
C TYR A 133 18.80 7.96 -9.23
N THR A 134 18.73 8.68 -8.13
CA THR A 134 18.53 8.17 -6.76
C THR A 134 17.32 7.27 -6.65
N ARG A 135 16.21 7.64 -7.31
CA ARG A 135 14.97 6.86 -7.28
C ARG A 135 15.13 5.43 -7.81
N ALA A 136 16.02 5.22 -8.79
CA ALA A 136 16.27 3.87 -9.31
C ALA A 136 16.94 2.96 -8.26
N TYR A 137 17.84 3.50 -7.44
CA TYR A 137 18.42 2.73 -6.32
C TYR A 137 17.37 2.38 -5.29
N LEU A 138 16.48 3.32 -4.92
CA LEU A 138 15.37 3.04 -4.01
C LEU A 138 14.49 1.92 -4.54
N MET A 139 14.01 2.04 -5.77
CA MET A 139 13.17 1.02 -6.40
C MET A 139 13.86 -0.33 -6.48
N ARG A 140 15.17 -0.37 -6.78
CA ARG A 140 15.92 -1.63 -6.85
C ARG A 140 16.09 -2.26 -5.46
N GLY A 141 16.31 -1.46 -4.44
CA GLY A 141 16.31 -1.89 -3.05
C GLY A 141 14.97 -2.48 -2.62
N GLU A 142 13.86 -1.82 -2.95
CA GLU A 142 12.49 -2.31 -2.70
C GLU A 142 12.23 -3.64 -3.42
N VAL A 143 12.59 -3.75 -4.69
CA VAL A 143 12.51 -5.00 -5.46
C VAL A 143 13.34 -6.10 -4.82
N SER A 144 14.56 -5.79 -4.35
CA SER A 144 15.42 -6.75 -3.65
C SER A 144 14.78 -7.26 -2.35
N LEU A 145 14.06 -6.39 -1.61
CA LEU A 145 13.31 -6.81 -0.43
C LEU A 145 12.17 -7.78 -0.77
N GLN A 146 11.46 -7.56 -1.87
CA GLN A 146 10.43 -8.50 -2.34
C GLN A 146 11.04 -9.88 -2.68
N GLN A 147 12.27 -9.91 -3.15
CA GLN A 147 13.06 -11.12 -3.40
C GLN A 147 13.77 -11.65 -2.13
N LYS A 148 13.56 -11.05 -0.96
CA LYS A 148 14.20 -11.37 0.32
C LYS A 148 15.73 -11.17 0.33
N ASP A 149 16.27 -10.41 -0.60
CA ASP A 149 17.69 -10.04 -0.65
C ASP A 149 17.92 -8.73 0.13
N THR A 150 17.97 -8.86 1.44
CA THR A 150 18.13 -7.75 2.37
C THR A 150 19.48 -7.05 2.22
N ILE A 151 20.54 -7.81 1.82
CA ILE A 151 21.89 -7.25 1.66
C ILE A 151 21.93 -6.34 0.44
N ALA A 152 21.40 -6.80 -0.71
CA ALA A 152 21.32 -5.96 -1.91
C ALA A 152 20.47 -4.71 -1.66
N ALA A 153 19.35 -4.84 -0.94
CA ALA A 153 18.49 -3.72 -0.59
C ALA A 153 19.24 -2.66 0.23
N LEU A 154 19.96 -3.06 1.30
CA LEU A 154 20.73 -2.13 2.11
C LEU A 154 21.84 -1.43 1.33
N ASN A 155 22.51 -2.13 0.41
CA ASN A 155 23.52 -1.55 -0.46
C ASN A 155 22.91 -0.46 -1.35
N ASP A 156 21.74 -0.70 -1.91
CA ASP A 156 21.04 0.26 -2.74
C ASP A 156 20.54 1.47 -1.95
N PHE A 157 19.97 1.26 -0.76
CA PHE A 157 19.53 2.38 0.09
C PHE A 157 20.73 3.22 0.58
N ASN A 158 21.86 2.59 0.89
CA ASN A 158 23.09 3.31 1.20
C ASN A 158 23.55 4.15 0.00
N LYS A 159 23.49 3.57 -1.21
CA LYS A 159 23.88 4.29 -2.43
C LYS A 159 22.94 5.47 -2.72
N ALA A 160 21.65 5.29 -2.52
CA ALA A 160 20.68 6.38 -2.62
C ALA A 160 21.04 7.54 -1.66
N LEU A 161 21.36 7.23 -0.40
CA LEU A 161 21.73 8.22 0.63
C LEU A 161 23.09 8.89 0.39
N GLU A 162 24.04 8.20 -0.27
CA GLU A 162 25.28 8.83 -0.74
C GLU A 162 25.03 9.89 -1.82
N LEU A 163 24.07 9.63 -2.69
CA LEU A 163 23.72 10.53 -3.80
C LEU A 163 22.81 11.67 -3.35
N ASP A 164 21.86 11.37 -2.47
CA ASP A 164 20.94 12.35 -1.88
C ASP A 164 20.67 12.03 -0.40
N LYS A 165 21.36 12.73 0.47
CA LYS A 165 21.19 12.61 1.93
C LYS A 165 19.91 13.27 2.47
N TYR A 166 19.17 13.97 1.62
CA TYR A 166 17.92 14.64 1.99
C TYR A 166 16.69 13.88 1.49
N ASP A 167 16.86 12.68 0.94
CA ASP A 167 15.74 11.82 0.55
C ASP A 167 15.15 11.12 1.79
N PRO A 168 13.92 11.52 2.24
CA PRO A 168 13.29 10.91 3.41
C PRO A 168 12.92 9.43 3.19
N ASP A 169 12.59 9.05 1.95
CA ASP A 169 12.17 7.70 1.62
C ASP A 169 13.35 6.72 1.74
N ALA A 170 14.55 7.16 1.36
CA ALA A 170 15.76 6.37 1.50
C ALA A 170 16.11 6.11 2.98
N TRP A 171 15.99 7.12 3.83
CA TRP A 171 16.18 6.96 5.28
C TRP A 171 15.16 6.02 5.89
N ALA A 172 13.87 6.22 5.55
CA ALA A 172 12.76 5.39 6.06
C ALA A 172 12.89 3.93 5.60
N ALA A 173 13.16 3.69 4.32
CA ALA A 173 13.33 2.35 3.78
C ALA A 173 14.47 1.59 4.47
N ARG A 174 15.63 2.24 4.67
CA ARG A 174 16.74 1.64 5.38
C ARG A 174 16.40 1.36 6.85
N ALA A 175 15.70 2.29 7.51
CA ALA A 175 15.26 2.13 8.89
C ALA A 175 14.32 0.93 9.06
N ILE A 176 13.36 0.73 8.14
CA ILE A 176 12.44 -0.41 8.17
C ILE A 176 13.21 -1.74 8.07
N VAL A 177 14.20 -1.82 7.19
CA VAL A 177 15.04 -3.03 7.10
C VAL A 177 15.80 -3.28 8.42
N LYS A 178 16.33 -2.23 9.04
CA LYS A 178 17.00 -2.34 10.35
C LYS A 178 16.04 -2.78 11.45
N LEU A 179 14.77 -2.32 11.44
CA LEU A 179 13.74 -2.80 12.36
C LEU A 179 13.50 -4.31 12.20
N GLN A 180 13.39 -4.79 10.96
CA GLN A 180 13.21 -6.21 10.66
C GLN A 180 14.41 -7.05 11.13
N GLN A 181 15.59 -6.47 11.13
CA GLN A 181 16.82 -7.09 11.68
C GLN A 181 16.98 -6.92 13.20
N ALA A 182 15.97 -6.37 13.89
CA ALA A 182 16.03 -6.04 15.32
C ALA A 182 17.17 -5.06 15.72
N LYS A 183 17.67 -4.26 14.77
CA LYS A 183 18.67 -3.20 14.99
C LYS A 183 17.98 -1.90 15.38
N TYR A 184 17.31 -1.91 16.53
CA TYR A 184 16.37 -0.85 16.92
C TYR A 184 17.02 0.53 17.08
N ALA A 185 18.22 0.62 17.68
CA ALA A 185 18.91 1.88 17.84
C ALA A 185 19.34 2.51 16.51
N GLU A 186 19.80 1.68 15.57
CA GLU A 186 20.16 2.15 14.24
C GLU A 186 18.92 2.56 13.42
N ALA A 187 17.81 1.83 13.57
CA ALA A 187 16.54 2.18 12.94
C ALA A 187 16.00 3.51 13.47
N GLU A 188 16.03 3.73 14.80
CA GLU A 188 15.65 5.01 15.40
C GLU A 188 16.50 6.16 14.86
N ALA A 189 17.82 5.96 14.72
CA ALA A 189 18.72 6.97 14.18
C ALA A 189 18.34 7.36 12.73
N ASP A 190 18.00 6.39 11.90
CA ASP A 190 17.57 6.64 10.52
C ASP A 190 16.21 7.36 10.48
N PHE A 191 15.23 6.96 11.31
CA PHE A 191 13.96 7.69 11.41
C PHE A 191 14.11 9.11 11.92
N ASN A 192 15.06 9.36 12.82
CA ASN A 192 15.42 10.72 13.28
C ASN A 192 15.94 11.61 12.14
N ARG A 193 16.42 11.00 11.03
CA ARG A 193 16.77 11.71 9.80
C ARG A 193 15.59 11.85 8.85
N ALA A 194 14.77 10.80 8.71
CA ALA A 194 13.60 10.80 7.80
C ALA A 194 12.52 11.80 8.26
N ILE A 195 12.17 11.80 9.54
CA ILE A 195 11.04 12.58 10.08
C ILE A 195 11.12 14.08 9.80
N PRO A 196 12.24 14.78 10.04
CA PRO A 196 12.34 16.21 9.75
C PRO A 196 12.17 16.52 8.25
N LEU A 197 12.52 15.59 7.38
CA LEU A 197 12.42 15.72 5.92
C LEU A 197 11.00 15.43 5.41
N SER A 198 10.23 14.62 6.15
CA SER A 198 8.85 14.24 5.81
C SER A 198 7.97 14.20 7.08
N ALA A 199 7.77 15.36 7.70
CA ALA A 199 7.11 15.47 9.01
C ALA A 199 5.62 15.06 9.01
N LYS A 200 4.99 14.93 7.86
CA LYS A 200 3.58 14.51 7.71
C LYS A 200 3.41 13.02 7.45
N ASN A 201 4.49 12.25 7.45
CA ASN A 201 4.41 10.80 7.29
C ASN A 201 4.20 10.13 8.65
N ALA A 202 2.95 9.74 8.96
CA ALA A 202 2.58 9.08 10.20
C ALA A 202 3.31 7.74 10.39
N GLY A 203 3.59 6.99 9.31
CA GLY A 203 4.28 5.71 9.33
C GLY A 203 5.68 5.79 9.93
N ASN A 204 6.42 6.86 9.65
CA ASN A 204 7.75 7.08 10.20
C ASN A 204 7.73 7.22 11.73
N TYR A 205 6.73 7.91 12.29
CA TYR A 205 6.55 8.02 13.74
C TYR A 205 6.16 6.68 14.35
N ILE A 206 5.22 5.94 13.74
CA ILE A 206 4.79 4.62 14.20
C ILE A 206 5.97 3.66 14.25
N ASN A 207 6.80 3.64 13.22
CA ASN A 207 7.95 2.75 13.13
C ASN A 207 9.07 3.18 14.08
N ARG A 208 9.28 4.49 14.31
CA ARG A 208 10.20 4.96 15.34
C ARG A 208 9.70 4.61 16.74
N ALA A 209 8.39 4.71 16.98
CA ALA A 209 7.78 4.27 18.23
C ALA A 209 8.06 2.79 18.51
N LEU A 210 7.96 1.94 17.48
CA LEU A 210 8.29 0.52 17.57
C LEU A 210 9.77 0.32 17.95
N ALA A 211 10.69 1.05 17.30
CA ALA A 211 12.10 0.99 17.64
C ALA A 211 12.34 1.39 19.10
N ARG A 212 11.73 2.47 19.58
CA ARG A 212 11.78 2.96 20.96
C ARG A 212 11.18 2.00 21.96
N PHE A 213 10.07 1.38 21.60
CA PHE A 213 9.43 0.35 22.43
C PHE A 213 10.38 -0.80 22.73
N HIS A 214 11.03 -1.35 21.71
CA HIS A 214 11.99 -2.44 21.88
C HIS A 214 13.27 -2.03 22.63
N GLN A 215 13.59 -0.74 22.68
CA GLN A 215 14.65 -0.18 23.50
C GLN A 215 14.20 0.17 24.93
N ASN A 216 12.97 -0.23 25.32
CA ASN A 216 12.33 0.11 26.58
C ASN A 216 12.11 1.62 26.82
N ASN A 217 12.16 2.44 25.76
CA ASN A 217 11.80 3.85 25.82
C ASN A 217 10.27 4.03 25.59
N LEU A 218 9.50 3.57 26.58
CA LEU A 218 8.04 3.52 26.49
C LEU A 218 7.41 4.92 26.39
N ARG A 219 7.99 5.92 27.06
CA ARG A 219 7.54 7.31 26.99
C ARG A 219 7.74 7.90 25.61
N GLY A 220 8.92 7.70 25.02
CA GLY A 220 9.21 8.15 23.66
C GLY A 220 8.34 7.44 22.61
N ALA A 221 8.07 6.16 22.80
CA ALA A 221 7.18 5.39 21.94
C ALA A 221 5.73 5.94 22.00
N MET A 222 5.21 6.21 23.21
CA MET A 222 3.87 6.78 23.38
C MET A 222 3.74 8.14 22.69
N SER A 223 4.74 9.01 22.87
CA SER A 223 4.74 10.33 22.22
C SER A 223 4.73 10.22 20.71
N ASP A 224 5.46 9.28 20.13
CA ASP A 224 5.47 9.06 18.67
C ASP A 224 4.14 8.53 18.16
N TYR A 225 3.49 7.61 18.88
CA TYR A 225 2.14 7.15 18.49
C TYR A 225 1.11 8.28 18.56
N ASP A 226 1.18 9.14 19.57
CA ASP A 226 0.29 10.28 19.67
C ASP A 226 0.50 11.25 18.50
N LEU A 227 1.75 11.60 18.16
CA LEU A 227 2.07 12.44 17.01
C LEU A 227 1.61 11.79 15.68
N ALA A 228 1.80 10.48 15.52
CA ALA A 228 1.34 9.77 14.33
C ALA A 228 -0.18 9.87 14.15
N LEU A 229 -0.93 9.74 15.25
CA LEU A 229 -2.39 9.79 15.23
C LEU A 229 -2.94 11.22 15.17
N ASP A 230 -2.16 12.22 15.55
CA ASP A 230 -2.46 13.64 15.27
C ASP A 230 -2.34 13.94 13.77
N ILE A 231 -1.38 13.29 13.07
CA ILE A 231 -1.17 13.43 11.62
C ILE A 231 -2.22 12.64 10.84
N ASP A 232 -2.44 11.39 11.20
CA ASP A 232 -3.41 10.48 10.59
C ASP A 232 -4.30 9.83 11.68
N PRO A 233 -5.41 10.49 12.06
CA PRO A 233 -6.32 9.99 13.09
C PRO A 233 -6.98 8.64 12.75
N ASN A 234 -6.99 8.25 11.47
CA ASN A 234 -7.59 7.01 11.02
C ASN A 234 -6.59 5.86 10.87
N ASN A 235 -5.35 6.05 11.28
CA ASN A 235 -4.33 5.03 11.18
C ASN A 235 -4.57 3.89 12.18
N PHE A 236 -5.16 2.80 11.70
CA PHE A 236 -5.50 1.66 12.55
C PHE A 236 -4.26 0.94 13.13
N ILE A 237 -3.11 0.94 12.42
CA ILE A 237 -1.85 0.37 12.94
C ILE A 237 -1.36 1.20 14.12
N GLY A 238 -1.42 2.52 14.01
CA GLY A 238 -1.09 3.45 15.09
C GLY A 238 -1.96 3.21 16.33
N HIS A 239 -3.28 3.11 16.16
CA HIS A 239 -4.19 2.78 17.26
C HIS A 239 -3.92 1.40 17.86
N TYR A 240 -3.74 0.38 17.01
CA TYR A 240 -3.44 -0.97 17.48
C TYR A 240 -2.16 -1.03 18.32
N ASN A 241 -1.07 -0.47 17.82
CA ASN A 241 0.21 -0.47 18.50
C ASN A 241 0.17 0.38 19.79
N ARG A 242 -0.50 1.55 19.77
CA ARG A 242 -0.69 2.37 20.95
C ARG A 242 -1.54 1.66 22.00
N GLY A 243 -2.59 0.96 21.58
CA GLY A 243 -3.42 0.12 22.44
C GLY A 243 -2.60 -0.95 23.16
N LEU A 244 -1.71 -1.66 22.45
CA LEU A 244 -0.79 -2.64 23.06
C LEU A 244 0.15 -1.97 24.06
N LEU A 245 0.72 -0.82 23.74
CA LEU A 245 1.61 -0.09 24.65
C LEU A 245 0.85 0.41 25.89
N ARG A 246 -0.35 0.96 25.74
CA ARG A 246 -1.23 1.39 26.84
C ARG A 246 -1.58 0.23 27.77
N ALA A 247 -1.92 -0.92 27.20
CA ALA A 247 -2.16 -2.14 27.98
C ALA A 247 -0.92 -2.56 28.79
N GLN A 248 0.28 -2.46 28.20
CA GLN A 248 1.51 -2.81 28.88
C GLN A 248 1.83 -1.88 30.06
N VAL A 249 1.49 -0.59 29.95
CA VAL A 249 1.72 0.38 31.04
C VAL A 249 0.55 0.50 32.02
N GLY A 250 -0.51 -0.32 31.85
CA GLY A 250 -1.66 -0.39 32.75
C GLY A 250 -2.73 0.68 32.50
N ASP A 251 -2.71 1.34 31.33
CA ASP A 251 -3.76 2.28 30.91
C ASP A 251 -4.85 1.54 30.12
N ASP A 252 -5.49 0.59 30.82
CA ASP A 252 -6.39 -0.38 30.21
C ASP A 252 -7.61 0.25 29.54
N ASN A 253 -8.19 1.28 30.14
CA ASN A 253 -9.39 1.94 29.58
C ASN A 253 -9.10 2.61 28.23
N ARG A 254 -8.00 3.38 28.16
CA ARG A 254 -7.61 3.99 26.88
C ARG A 254 -7.10 2.97 25.86
N ALA A 255 -6.53 1.86 26.33
CA ALA A 255 -6.19 0.75 25.45
C ALA A 255 -7.45 0.12 24.80
N ILE A 256 -8.54 -0.04 25.60
CA ILE A 256 -9.83 -0.51 25.06
C ILE A 256 -10.37 0.45 24.01
N GLU A 257 -10.30 1.78 24.23
CA GLU A 257 -10.71 2.79 23.24
C GLU A 257 -9.93 2.66 21.92
N ASP A 258 -8.63 2.44 21.99
CA ASP A 258 -7.80 2.24 20.80
C ASP A 258 -8.21 0.95 20.05
N PHE A 259 -8.47 -0.15 20.76
CA PHE A 259 -8.95 -1.38 20.11
C PHE A 259 -10.39 -1.25 19.60
N ASP A 260 -11.26 -0.52 20.27
CA ASP A 260 -12.62 -0.21 19.77
C ASP A 260 -12.55 0.52 18.42
N PHE A 261 -11.64 1.49 18.30
CA PHE A 261 -11.41 2.17 17.03
C PHE A 261 -10.95 1.21 15.94
N VAL A 262 -9.96 0.36 16.24
CA VAL A 262 -9.45 -0.64 15.27
C VAL A 262 -10.58 -1.57 14.82
N ILE A 263 -11.38 -2.10 15.74
CA ILE A 263 -12.48 -3.01 15.44
C ILE A 263 -13.58 -2.33 14.62
N LYS A 264 -13.84 -1.04 14.88
CA LYS A 264 -14.79 -0.25 14.07
C LYS A 264 -14.32 -0.11 12.61
N MET A 265 -13.02 0.12 12.41
CA MET A 265 -12.44 0.27 11.07
C MET A 265 -12.25 -1.09 10.37
N GLU A 266 -11.92 -2.11 11.13
CA GLU A 266 -11.66 -3.45 10.67
C GLU A 266 -12.36 -4.48 11.59
N PRO A 267 -13.64 -4.78 11.33
CA PRO A 267 -14.40 -5.74 12.16
C PRO A 267 -13.80 -7.14 12.20
N ASP A 268 -13.03 -7.51 11.19
CA ASP A 268 -12.39 -8.83 11.08
C ASP A 268 -11.04 -8.92 11.81
N ASN A 269 -10.63 -7.84 12.48
CA ASN A 269 -9.39 -7.82 13.23
C ASN A 269 -9.50 -8.59 14.55
N MET A 270 -9.44 -9.91 14.45
CA MET A 270 -9.61 -10.79 15.61
C MET A 270 -8.52 -10.60 16.67
N MET A 271 -7.33 -10.12 16.30
CA MET A 271 -6.30 -9.79 17.28
C MET A 271 -6.70 -8.60 18.14
N ALA A 272 -7.29 -7.56 17.55
CA ALA A 272 -7.81 -6.42 18.29
C ALA A 272 -9.00 -6.85 19.17
N VAL A 273 -9.91 -7.69 18.66
CA VAL A 273 -11.04 -8.24 19.42
C VAL A 273 -10.53 -9.04 20.64
N PHE A 274 -9.53 -9.90 20.44
CA PHE A 274 -8.96 -10.69 21.51
C PHE A 274 -8.26 -9.84 22.58
N ASN A 275 -7.44 -8.87 22.16
CA ASN A 275 -6.77 -7.95 23.09
C ASN A 275 -7.78 -7.11 23.88
N ARG A 276 -8.85 -6.63 23.23
CA ARG A 276 -9.93 -5.95 23.93
C ARG A 276 -10.60 -6.85 24.97
N GLY A 277 -10.85 -8.12 24.62
CA GLY A 277 -11.39 -9.12 25.53
C GLY A 277 -10.51 -9.30 26.77
N LEU A 278 -9.17 -9.40 26.59
CA LEU A 278 -8.22 -9.49 27.70
C LEU A 278 -8.33 -8.28 28.64
N LEU A 279 -8.37 -7.08 28.11
CA LEU A 279 -8.48 -5.85 28.88
C LEU A 279 -9.85 -5.72 29.58
N ARG A 280 -10.94 -6.10 28.92
CA ARG A 280 -12.28 -6.15 29.53
C ARG A 280 -12.33 -7.10 30.71
N ALA A 281 -11.71 -8.28 30.56
CA ALA A 281 -11.60 -9.23 31.69
C ALA A 281 -10.77 -8.65 32.84
N GLN A 282 -9.67 -7.96 32.53
CA GLN A 282 -8.80 -7.32 33.52
C GLN A 282 -9.51 -6.16 34.26
N THR A 283 -10.34 -5.39 33.57
CA THR A 283 -11.13 -4.28 34.13
C THR A 283 -12.47 -4.74 34.77
N GLY A 284 -12.77 -6.03 34.73
CA GLY A 284 -13.96 -6.62 35.36
C GLY A 284 -15.21 -6.72 34.47
N ASP A 285 -15.13 -6.30 33.20
CA ASP A 285 -16.20 -6.52 32.23
C ASP A 285 -16.09 -7.97 31.65
N TYR A 286 -16.37 -8.94 32.49
CA TYR A 286 -16.31 -10.34 32.12
C TYR A 286 -17.32 -10.72 31.03
N ARG A 287 -18.50 -10.08 31.00
CA ARG A 287 -19.51 -10.35 29.97
C ARG A 287 -19.05 -9.86 28.59
N GLY A 288 -18.51 -8.65 28.48
CA GLY A 288 -17.92 -8.15 27.27
C GLY A 288 -16.73 -8.99 26.82
N ALA A 289 -15.88 -9.41 27.74
CA ALA A 289 -14.76 -10.31 27.45
C ALA A 289 -15.22 -11.65 26.85
N ILE A 290 -16.25 -12.28 27.42
CA ILE A 290 -16.83 -13.54 26.91
C ILE A 290 -17.36 -13.37 25.48
N GLN A 291 -17.99 -12.23 25.17
CA GLN A 291 -18.45 -11.92 23.81
C GLN A 291 -17.28 -11.81 22.84
N ASP A 292 -16.24 -11.06 23.20
CA ASP A 292 -15.04 -10.90 22.37
C ASP A 292 -14.34 -12.24 22.12
N TYR A 293 -14.12 -13.05 23.16
CA TYR A 293 -13.53 -14.38 23.02
C TYR A 293 -14.39 -15.31 22.17
N THR A 294 -15.73 -15.24 22.30
CA THR A 294 -16.65 -16.04 21.49
C THR A 294 -16.54 -15.68 20.02
N THR A 295 -16.47 -14.39 19.69
CA THR A 295 -16.25 -13.93 18.32
C THR A 295 -14.96 -14.50 17.73
N VAL A 296 -13.86 -14.42 18.49
CA VAL A 296 -12.56 -14.96 18.06
C VAL A 296 -12.60 -16.45 17.85
N ILE A 297 -13.18 -17.22 18.78
CA ILE A 297 -13.25 -18.68 18.70
C ILE A 297 -14.11 -19.14 17.52
N ASN A 298 -15.19 -18.43 17.22
CA ASN A 298 -16.04 -18.77 16.08
C ASN A 298 -15.29 -18.65 14.75
N GLN A 299 -14.39 -17.69 14.63
CA GLN A 299 -13.58 -17.51 13.44
C GLN A 299 -12.32 -18.39 13.44
N TYR A 300 -11.75 -18.63 14.65
CA TYR A 300 -10.54 -19.45 14.83
C TYR A 300 -10.81 -20.60 15.85
N PRO A 301 -11.52 -21.67 15.47
CA PRO A 301 -11.93 -22.74 16.39
C PRO A 301 -10.79 -23.53 17.05
N ASN A 302 -9.57 -23.38 16.51
CA ASN A 302 -8.37 -24.03 17.03
C ASN A 302 -7.50 -23.11 17.90
N PHE A 303 -7.93 -21.86 18.14
CA PHE A 303 -7.21 -20.92 18.98
C PHE A 303 -7.50 -21.19 20.47
N LEU A 304 -6.71 -22.09 21.07
CA LEU A 304 -6.92 -22.57 22.42
C LEU A 304 -6.87 -21.51 23.51
N ALA A 305 -6.04 -20.44 23.30
CA ALA A 305 -5.98 -19.33 24.23
C ALA A 305 -7.35 -18.63 24.38
N GLY A 306 -8.14 -18.55 23.32
CA GLY A 306 -9.49 -18.00 23.37
C GLY A 306 -10.42 -18.77 24.28
N TYR A 307 -10.40 -20.12 24.22
CA TYR A 307 -11.18 -20.98 25.12
C TYR A 307 -10.71 -20.84 26.57
N TYR A 308 -9.40 -20.85 26.79
CA TYR A 308 -8.84 -20.69 28.12
C TYR A 308 -9.29 -19.37 28.77
N GLN A 309 -9.11 -18.26 28.07
CA GLN A 309 -9.50 -16.94 28.58
C GLN A 309 -11.02 -16.83 28.78
N ARG A 310 -11.82 -17.45 27.90
CA ARG A 310 -13.26 -17.45 28.05
C ARG A 310 -13.70 -18.30 29.27
N SER A 311 -13.05 -19.42 29.53
CA SER A 311 -13.34 -20.24 30.72
C SER A 311 -13.10 -19.46 32.00
N GLU A 312 -11.96 -18.75 32.10
CA GLU A 312 -11.65 -17.90 33.24
C GLU A 312 -12.71 -16.81 33.46
N ALA A 313 -13.09 -16.10 32.39
CA ALA A 313 -14.13 -15.09 32.46
C ALA A 313 -15.50 -15.65 32.84
N ARG A 314 -15.88 -16.85 32.36
CA ARG A 314 -17.11 -17.57 32.73
C ARG A 314 -17.14 -17.96 34.18
N ARG A 315 -16.02 -18.42 34.75
CA ARG A 315 -15.88 -18.69 36.18
C ARG A 315 -16.18 -17.43 37.02
N LYS A 316 -15.70 -16.30 36.61
CA LYS A 316 -15.91 -15.02 37.31
C LYS A 316 -17.37 -14.58 37.36
N ILE A 317 -18.18 -14.95 36.37
CA ILE A 317 -19.63 -14.65 36.36
C ILE A 317 -20.50 -15.82 36.89
N GLY A 318 -19.88 -16.92 37.35
CA GLY A 318 -20.58 -18.09 37.92
C GLY A 318 -21.08 -19.11 36.87
N ASP A 319 -20.74 -18.96 35.59
CA ASP A 319 -21.05 -19.94 34.53
C ASP A 319 -20.07 -21.12 34.59
N LYS A 320 -20.24 -21.98 35.61
CA LYS A 320 -19.35 -23.13 35.81
C LYS A 320 -19.43 -24.14 34.67
N LYS A 321 -20.65 -24.40 34.16
CA LYS A 321 -20.86 -25.37 33.07
C LYS A 321 -20.20 -24.93 31.77
N GLY A 322 -20.33 -23.68 31.42
CA GLY A 322 -19.66 -23.14 30.21
C GLY A 322 -18.14 -23.12 30.36
N ALA A 323 -17.63 -22.82 31.59
CA ALA A 323 -16.19 -22.86 31.85
C ALA A 323 -15.62 -24.27 31.68
N GLU A 324 -16.25 -25.28 32.26
CA GLU A 324 -15.84 -26.70 32.14
C GLU A 324 -15.83 -27.20 30.69
N GLN A 325 -16.79 -26.76 29.88
CA GLN A 325 -16.80 -27.07 28.43
C GLN A 325 -15.59 -26.52 27.71
N ASP A 326 -15.24 -25.25 27.95
CA ASP A 326 -14.07 -24.62 27.34
C ASP A 326 -12.76 -25.29 27.81
N GLU A 327 -12.64 -25.59 29.10
CA GLU A 327 -11.48 -26.29 29.66
C GLU A 327 -11.32 -27.69 29.08
N PHE A 328 -12.43 -28.43 28.93
CA PHE A 328 -12.41 -29.74 28.30
C PHE A 328 -11.86 -29.66 26.85
N LYS A 329 -12.25 -28.62 26.10
CA LYS A 329 -11.73 -28.39 24.75
C LYS A 329 -10.22 -28.20 24.77
N VAL A 330 -9.69 -27.38 25.69
CA VAL A 330 -8.24 -27.12 25.85
C VAL A 330 -7.52 -28.41 26.26
N MET A 331 -8.02 -29.11 27.26
CA MET A 331 -7.41 -30.35 27.76
C MET A 331 -7.37 -31.45 26.68
N LYS A 332 -8.48 -31.65 25.96
CA LYS A 332 -8.54 -32.61 24.85
C LYS A 332 -7.48 -32.31 23.78
N ALA A 333 -7.36 -31.04 23.36
CA ALA A 333 -6.36 -30.66 22.37
C ALA A 333 -4.92 -30.89 22.85
N GLN A 334 -4.65 -30.73 24.16
CA GLN A 334 -3.32 -31.01 24.73
C GLN A 334 -3.02 -32.50 24.74
N ILE A 335 -4.01 -33.34 25.09
CA ILE A 335 -3.88 -34.81 25.09
C ILE A 335 -3.66 -35.31 23.65
N ASP A 336 -4.46 -34.84 22.69
CA ASP A 336 -4.33 -35.21 21.29
C ASP A 336 -2.92 -34.85 20.73
N LYS A 337 -2.39 -33.70 21.13
CA LYS A 337 -1.01 -33.29 20.78
C LYS A 337 0.05 -34.21 21.38
N GLN A 338 -0.12 -34.61 22.67
CA GLN A 338 0.80 -35.53 23.35
C GLN A 338 0.78 -36.94 22.73
N ASN A 339 -0.39 -37.39 22.28
CA ASN A 339 -0.58 -38.70 21.66
C ASN A 339 -0.17 -38.72 20.16
N GLY A 340 0.41 -37.65 19.63
CA GLY A 340 0.88 -37.55 18.24
C GLY A 340 -0.27 -37.52 17.21
N VAL A 341 -1.50 -37.31 17.66
CA VAL A 341 -2.66 -37.10 16.78
C VAL A 341 -2.48 -35.73 16.15
N THR A 342 -1.74 -35.67 15.06
CA THR A 342 -1.65 -34.42 14.24
C THR A 342 -2.97 -34.29 13.50
N ASN A 343 -3.67 -33.18 13.70
CA ASN A 343 -4.84 -32.78 12.92
C ASN A 343 -4.49 -32.61 11.43
N LYS A 344 -4.12 -33.69 10.74
CA LYS A 344 -4.00 -33.72 9.29
C LYS A 344 -5.35 -33.67 8.58
N ASP A 345 -6.43 -34.02 9.31
CA ASP A 345 -7.76 -34.14 8.72
C ASP A 345 -8.59 -32.82 8.75
N VAL A 346 -8.14 -31.77 9.45
CA VAL A 346 -8.84 -30.49 9.50
C VAL A 346 -8.22 -29.44 8.55
N ALA A 347 -7.00 -29.68 8.10
CA ALA A 347 -6.32 -28.78 7.16
C ALA A 347 -6.79 -28.91 5.69
N GLN A 348 -7.51 -29.99 5.33
CA GLN A 348 -7.89 -30.21 3.93
C GLN A 348 -9.11 -29.43 3.43
N ASN A 349 -9.79 -28.66 4.28
CA ASN A 349 -10.99 -27.92 3.85
C ASN A 349 -10.85 -26.39 3.78
N LYS A 350 -9.66 -25.81 4.01
CA LYS A 350 -9.47 -24.35 3.89
C LYS A 350 -8.32 -23.86 3.01
N ASP A 351 -7.53 -24.78 2.44
CA ASP A 351 -6.45 -24.40 1.50
C ASP A 351 -6.92 -24.29 0.04
N LYS A 352 -8.23 -24.16 -0.20
CA LYS A 352 -8.81 -23.93 -1.53
C LYS A 352 -9.51 -22.58 -1.68
N GLU A 353 -9.16 -21.60 -0.87
CA GLU A 353 -9.57 -20.24 -1.17
C GLU A 353 -8.34 -19.38 -1.47
N ASN A 354 -8.09 -19.33 -2.77
CA ASN A 354 -7.58 -18.21 -3.53
C ASN A 354 -6.25 -17.58 -3.12
N ASP A 355 -5.20 -18.09 -3.73
CA ASP A 355 -4.12 -17.29 -4.27
C ASP A 355 -4.65 -16.41 -5.42
N GLU A 356 -5.66 -15.59 -5.17
CA GLU A 356 -6.13 -14.60 -6.12
C GLU A 356 -6.03 -13.21 -5.50
N GLU A 357 -5.19 -12.43 -6.21
CA GLU A 357 -5.24 -11.02 -6.42
C GLU A 357 -4.83 -10.04 -5.30
N GLY A 358 -3.82 -9.29 -5.69
CA GLY A 358 -3.72 -7.88 -5.37
C GLY A 358 -3.20 -7.56 -3.97
N GLY A 359 -1.96 -7.09 -3.88
CA GLY A 359 -1.50 -6.12 -2.87
C GLY A 359 -2.07 -6.26 -1.45
N GLU A 360 -2.24 -7.48 -0.94
CA GLU A 360 -2.71 -7.65 0.41
C GLU A 360 -1.66 -7.24 1.42
N LYS A 361 -2.03 -6.22 2.16
CA LYS A 361 -1.30 -5.60 3.27
C LYS A 361 -0.60 -6.67 4.12
N THR A 362 0.66 -6.46 4.43
CA THR A 362 1.53 -7.27 5.29
C THR A 362 0.85 -7.76 6.56
N ARG A 363 -0.18 -7.07 7.01
CA ARG A 363 -0.99 -7.38 8.17
C ARG A 363 -1.86 -8.63 8.02
N LYS A 364 -2.51 -8.87 6.87
CA LYS A 364 -3.34 -10.08 6.67
C LYS A 364 -2.52 -11.37 6.72
N LYS A 365 -1.21 -11.31 6.48
CA LYS A 365 -0.31 -12.44 6.71
C LYS A 365 -0.03 -12.67 8.20
N SER A 366 0.03 -11.61 9.02
CA SER A 366 0.20 -11.74 10.47
C SER A 366 -1.07 -12.25 11.16
N ASP A 367 -2.25 -11.90 10.65
CA ASP A 367 -3.55 -12.30 11.19
C ASP A 367 -3.85 -13.79 11.01
N LYS A 368 -3.14 -14.49 10.12
CA LYS A 368 -3.24 -15.95 9.97
C LYS A 368 -2.76 -16.70 11.22
N ASN A 369 -2.01 -16.07 12.09
CA ASN A 369 -1.55 -16.67 13.34
C ASN A 369 -1.97 -15.84 14.55
N MET A 370 -3.10 -16.19 15.14
CA MET A 370 -3.64 -15.55 16.35
C MET A 370 -2.67 -15.52 17.53
N ASN A 371 -1.61 -16.34 17.54
CA ASN A 371 -0.58 -16.28 18.58
C ASN A 371 0.26 -14.99 18.54
N ASN A 372 0.16 -14.22 17.46
CA ASN A 372 0.85 -12.91 17.31
C ASN A 372 0.06 -11.73 17.89
N TYR A 373 -1.06 -11.96 18.60
CA TYR A 373 -1.94 -10.89 19.10
C TYR A 373 -1.26 -9.82 19.97
N ARG A 374 -0.11 -10.12 20.55
CA ARG A 374 0.71 -9.17 21.35
C ARG A 374 1.84 -8.51 20.56
N LYS A 375 2.02 -8.84 19.27
CA LYS A 375 3.10 -8.25 18.48
C LYS A 375 2.69 -6.88 17.95
N ILE A 376 3.57 -5.91 18.16
CA ILE A 376 3.49 -4.60 17.53
C ILE A 376 3.77 -4.76 16.03
N VAL A 377 3.00 -4.09 15.22
CA VAL A 377 3.04 -4.18 13.75
C VAL A 377 3.82 -3.02 13.17
N ILE A 378 4.70 -3.32 12.21
CA ILE A 378 5.39 -2.30 11.41
C ILE A 378 4.36 -1.64 10.50
N ALA A 379 4.31 -0.30 10.52
CA ALA A 379 3.54 0.45 9.55
C ALA A 379 4.23 0.33 8.20
N ASP A 380 3.50 -0.22 7.24
CA ASP A 380 3.97 -0.34 5.86
C ASP A 380 3.59 0.93 5.12
N ASP A 381 4.60 1.70 4.68
CA ASP A 381 4.42 2.88 3.83
C ASP A 381 4.15 2.51 2.36
N SER A 382 3.95 1.23 2.06
CA SER A 382 3.73 0.72 0.70
C SER A 382 2.45 1.25 0.03
N GLU A 383 1.63 2.04 0.73
CA GLU A 383 0.57 2.84 0.12
C GLU A 383 1.05 4.20 -0.44
N ALA A 384 2.35 4.51 -0.43
CA ALA A 384 2.86 5.56 -1.28
C ALA A 384 2.46 5.19 -2.71
N GLU A 385 1.42 5.85 -3.21
CA GLU A 385 0.92 5.65 -4.58
C GLU A 385 2.12 5.56 -5.51
N GLN A 386 2.31 4.39 -6.13
CA GLN A 386 3.34 4.22 -7.16
C GLN A 386 2.99 5.20 -8.28
N ARG A 387 3.63 6.37 -8.27
CA ARG A 387 3.29 7.44 -9.18
C ARG A 387 3.98 7.18 -10.50
N TYR A 388 3.20 6.71 -11.45
CA TYR A 388 3.59 6.80 -12.85
C TYR A 388 3.78 8.26 -13.23
N THR A 389 4.88 8.56 -13.90
CA THR A 389 5.23 9.91 -14.30
C THR A 389 5.00 10.10 -15.80
N SER A 390 4.70 11.32 -16.19
CA SER A 390 4.58 11.72 -17.58
C SER A 390 5.42 12.96 -17.83
N ASP A 391 6.12 13.00 -18.97
CA ASP A 391 6.85 14.19 -19.43
C ASP A 391 5.90 15.31 -19.87
N TYR A 392 4.62 14.98 -20.03
CA TYR A 392 3.58 15.92 -20.45
C TYR A 392 2.91 16.50 -19.20
N ARG A 393 3.01 17.82 -19.03
CA ARG A 393 2.38 18.52 -17.91
C ARG A 393 0.87 18.37 -17.97
N GLY A 394 0.30 17.75 -16.98
CA GLY A 394 -1.10 17.78 -16.62
C GLY A 394 -1.16 17.73 -15.10
N ARG A 395 -1.73 18.75 -14.45
CA ARG A 395 -2.10 18.64 -13.04
C ARG A 395 -3.33 17.76 -12.97
N VAL A 396 -3.35 16.81 -12.04
CA VAL A 396 -4.58 16.10 -11.69
C VAL A 396 -5.53 17.15 -11.14
N GLN A 397 -6.60 17.46 -11.86
CA GLN A 397 -7.69 18.25 -11.29
C GLN A 397 -8.32 17.45 -10.15
N ASP A 398 -8.80 18.17 -9.13
CA ASP A 398 -9.45 17.58 -7.96
C ASP A 398 -10.45 16.49 -8.39
N LYS A 399 -10.31 15.30 -7.82
CA LYS A 399 -11.12 14.09 -8.10
C LYS A 399 -12.63 14.24 -7.84
N ASN A 400 -13.07 15.41 -7.39
CA ASN A 400 -14.46 15.70 -7.03
C ASN A 400 -15.29 16.39 -8.11
N VAL A 401 -14.74 16.62 -9.28
CA VAL A 401 -15.50 17.19 -10.39
C VAL A 401 -16.03 16.05 -11.25
N ASN A 402 -17.27 15.61 -10.99
CA ASN A 402 -18.04 14.78 -11.91
C ASN A 402 -18.37 15.61 -13.17
N ILE A 403 -17.46 15.59 -14.13
CA ILE A 403 -17.73 16.16 -15.44
C ILE A 403 -18.46 15.10 -16.23
N THR A 404 -19.78 15.18 -16.25
CA THR A 404 -20.59 14.55 -17.29
C THR A 404 -20.23 15.25 -18.60
N LEU A 405 -19.56 14.52 -19.49
CA LEU A 405 -19.35 15.00 -20.87
C LEU A 405 -20.72 15.10 -21.52
N GLU A 406 -21.30 16.29 -21.50
CA GLU A 406 -22.49 16.54 -22.30
C GLU A 406 -22.14 16.44 -23.78
N PRO A 407 -23.03 15.82 -24.61
CA PRO A 407 -22.80 15.79 -26.05
C PRO A 407 -22.69 17.21 -26.57
N MET A 408 -21.58 17.52 -27.25
CA MET A 408 -21.34 18.83 -27.79
C MET A 408 -22.39 19.23 -28.80
N PHE A 409 -23.17 20.23 -28.46
CA PHE A 409 -24.01 20.91 -29.41
C PHE A 409 -23.13 21.68 -30.41
N ALA A 410 -23.31 21.44 -31.68
CA ALA A 410 -22.70 22.27 -32.71
C ALA A 410 -23.24 23.68 -32.57
N LEU A 411 -22.38 24.64 -32.27
CA LEU A 411 -22.74 26.06 -32.39
C LEU A 411 -22.93 26.35 -33.87
N THR A 412 -24.16 26.45 -34.32
CA THR A 412 -24.49 27.02 -35.60
C THR A 412 -24.42 28.53 -35.46
N TYR A 413 -23.45 29.15 -36.14
CA TYR A 413 -23.47 30.58 -36.34
C TYR A 413 -24.43 30.92 -37.47
N TYR A 414 -25.34 31.83 -37.24
CA TYR A 414 -26.07 32.59 -38.24
C TYR A 414 -25.23 33.75 -38.74
#